data_1cd47b11aac52ef48451d7364fab4bfb
#
_entry.id   1cd47b11aac52ef48451d7364fab4bfb
#
_cell.length_a   1.000
_cell.length_b   1.000
_cell.length_c   1.000
_cell.angle_alpha   90.00
_cell.angle_beta   90.00
_cell.angle_gamma   90.00
#
_symmetry.space_group_name_H-M   'P 1'
#
loop_
_entity.id
_entity.type
_entity.pdbx_description
1 polymer ?
#
loop_
_entity_poly.entity_id
_entity_poly.type
_entity_poly.pdbx_seq_one_letter_code
_entity_poly.pdbx_strand_id
1 'polypeptide(L)'
;MREIKVRAHKSSDNLKKENQLAWKIAEIASDKSRPGEDCIEMVINRIIDNASVAIASFNRKPAVSAREMALAHPRRNGSTIFGLNSKIKVHCEWAAWANGTAVRELDFHDTFLAADYSHPGDNIPPILAVAQQKGCNGMDLIKGILTGYEVQVNLVKGLCSVSYTHLTLP
;
A
#
# COMPACT_ATOMS: atom_id res chain seq x y z
N MET A 1 5.01 -1.10 -22.30
CA MET A 1 4.21 -1.44 -21.10
C MET A 1 3.38 -2.68 -21.46
N ARG A 2 3.40 -3.74 -20.63
CA ARG A 2 2.65 -4.98 -20.88
C ARG A 2 1.21 -4.77 -20.41
N GLU A 3 0.24 -4.84 -21.32
CA GLU A 3 -1.19 -4.77 -20.97
C GLU A 3 -1.73 -6.17 -20.70
N ILE A 4 -2.35 -6.37 -19.55
CA ILE A 4 -2.97 -7.63 -19.15
C ILE A 4 -4.48 -7.43 -19.09
N LYS A 5 -5.21 -8.02 -20.06
CA LYS A 5 -6.67 -7.98 -20.06
C LYS A 5 -7.20 -9.08 -19.12
N VAL A 6 -8.08 -8.69 -18.21
CA VAL A 6 -8.77 -9.59 -17.31
C VAL A 6 -10.28 -9.43 -17.46
N ARG A 7 -11.03 -10.49 -17.16
CA ARG A 7 -12.49 -10.49 -17.15
C ARG A 7 -13.01 -11.31 -15.98
N ALA A 8 -14.23 -11.03 -15.56
CA ALA A 8 -14.92 -11.87 -14.60
C ALA A 8 -15.26 -13.25 -15.22
N HIS A 9 -15.17 -14.30 -14.42
CA HIS A 9 -15.53 -15.67 -14.75
C HIS A 9 -16.53 -16.21 -13.75
N LYS A 10 -17.36 -17.18 -14.16
CA LYS A 10 -18.26 -17.86 -13.22
C LYS A 10 -17.45 -18.68 -12.24
N SER A 11 -17.94 -18.83 -11.02
CA SER A 11 -17.29 -19.65 -9.98
C SER A 11 -17.13 -21.13 -10.38
N SER A 12 -17.98 -21.61 -11.30
CA SER A 12 -17.89 -22.95 -11.86
C SER A 12 -16.78 -23.13 -12.92
N ASP A 13 -16.21 -22.02 -13.41
CA ASP A 13 -15.18 -22.07 -14.44
C ASP A 13 -13.85 -22.50 -13.81
N ASN A 14 -13.35 -23.65 -14.23
CA ASN A 14 -12.11 -24.20 -13.71
C ASN A 14 -10.91 -23.60 -14.49
N LEU A 15 -10.55 -22.34 -14.14
CA LEU A 15 -9.48 -21.63 -14.82
C LEU A 15 -8.11 -22.27 -14.52
N LYS A 16 -7.32 -22.45 -15.58
CA LYS A 16 -5.90 -22.77 -15.43
C LYS A 16 -5.22 -21.69 -14.59
N LYS A 17 -4.22 -22.08 -13.81
CA LYS A 17 -3.52 -21.22 -12.84
C LYS A 17 -3.00 -19.93 -13.47
N GLU A 18 -2.43 -20.04 -14.67
CA GLU A 18 -1.84 -18.94 -15.43
C GLU A 18 -2.88 -17.91 -15.92
N ASN A 19 -4.16 -18.31 -15.95
CA ASN A 19 -5.28 -17.44 -16.35
C ASN A 19 -5.96 -16.76 -15.17
N GLN A 20 -5.58 -17.12 -13.94
CA GLN A 20 -6.15 -16.52 -12.73
C GLN A 20 -5.56 -15.12 -12.48
N LEU A 21 -6.37 -14.21 -11.94
CA LEU A 21 -5.95 -12.84 -11.62
C LEU A 21 -4.74 -12.82 -10.67
N ALA A 22 -4.74 -13.69 -9.66
CA ALA A 22 -3.63 -13.78 -8.70
C ALA A 22 -2.29 -14.11 -9.38
N TRP A 23 -2.30 -14.99 -10.39
CA TRP A 23 -1.09 -15.30 -11.17
C TRP A 23 -0.59 -14.09 -11.94
N LYS A 24 -1.51 -13.36 -12.59
CA LYS A 24 -1.18 -12.15 -13.35
C LYS A 24 -0.63 -11.02 -12.47
N ILE A 25 -1.19 -10.84 -11.26
CA ILE A 25 -0.66 -9.91 -10.26
C ILE A 25 0.75 -10.33 -9.84
N ALA A 26 0.99 -11.63 -9.62
CA ALA A 26 2.30 -12.13 -9.26
C ALA A 26 3.35 -11.93 -10.39
N GLU A 27 2.95 -12.04 -11.66
CA GLU A 27 3.82 -11.73 -12.80
C GLU A 27 4.24 -10.26 -12.80
N ILE A 28 3.30 -9.33 -12.54
CA ILE A 28 3.59 -7.89 -12.42
C ILE A 28 4.51 -7.62 -11.24
N ALA A 29 4.19 -8.19 -10.07
CA ALA A 29 4.95 -7.99 -8.85
C ALA A 29 6.40 -8.54 -8.95
N SER A 30 6.63 -9.53 -9.81
CA SER A 30 7.96 -10.11 -10.05
C SER A 30 8.73 -9.46 -11.21
N ASP A 31 8.18 -8.44 -11.87
CA ASP A 31 8.86 -7.75 -12.95
C ASP A 31 10.12 -7.04 -12.42
N LYS A 32 11.25 -7.31 -13.10
CA LYS A 32 12.55 -6.75 -12.74
C LYS A 32 12.92 -5.50 -13.52
N SER A 33 12.02 -4.97 -14.34
CA SER A 33 12.24 -3.74 -15.11
C SER A 33 12.61 -2.59 -14.19
N ARG A 34 13.47 -1.69 -14.67
CA ARG A 34 13.77 -0.45 -13.97
C ARG A 34 12.64 0.54 -14.24
N PRO A 35 12.07 1.20 -13.19
CA PRO A 35 11.12 2.29 -13.37
C PRO A 35 11.73 3.46 -14.13
N GLY A 36 10.91 4.20 -14.90
CA GLY A 36 11.29 5.48 -15.47
C GLY A 36 11.57 6.53 -14.39
N GLU A 37 12.36 7.56 -14.72
CA GLU A 37 12.74 8.60 -13.76
C GLU A 37 11.51 9.41 -13.28
N ASP A 38 10.52 9.63 -14.12
CA ASP A 38 9.24 10.25 -13.80
C ASP A 38 8.44 9.44 -12.75
N CYS A 39 8.45 8.12 -12.88
CA CYS A 39 7.83 7.23 -11.91
C CYS A 39 8.56 7.26 -10.56
N ILE A 40 9.90 7.31 -10.59
CA ILE A 40 10.73 7.41 -9.38
C ILE A 40 10.41 8.71 -8.65
N GLU A 41 10.41 9.83 -9.35
CA GLU A 41 10.10 11.15 -8.78
C GLU A 41 8.68 11.18 -8.19
N MET A 42 7.70 10.62 -8.91
CA MET A 42 6.33 10.52 -8.40
C MET A 42 6.29 9.73 -7.10
N VAL A 43 6.92 8.56 -7.01
CA VAL A 43 6.93 7.74 -5.78
C VAL A 43 7.57 8.50 -4.62
N ILE A 44 8.67 9.22 -4.86
CA ILE A 44 9.31 10.05 -3.83
C ILE A 44 8.33 11.11 -3.31
N ASN A 45 7.64 11.81 -4.21
CA ASN A 45 6.65 12.83 -3.84
C ASN A 45 5.50 12.23 -3.04
N ARG A 46 5.03 11.01 -3.39
CA ARG A 46 3.98 10.30 -2.65
C ARG A 46 4.44 9.85 -1.26
N ILE A 47 5.71 9.46 -1.09
CA ILE A 47 6.26 9.14 0.23
C ILE A 47 6.29 10.41 1.11
N ILE A 48 6.70 11.56 0.55
CA ILE A 48 6.74 12.84 1.27
C ILE A 48 5.33 13.26 1.69
N ASP A 49 4.38 13.22 0.77
CA ASP A 49 2.97 13.53 1.03
C ASP A 49 2.42 12.63 2.16
N ASN A 50 2.59 11.33 2.03
CA ASN A 50 2.12 10.32 2.97
C ASN A 50 2.70 10.55 4.39
N ALA A 51 4.02 10.81 4.48
CA ALA A 51 4.67 11.10 5.74
C ALA A 51 4.19 12.43 6.35
N SER A 52 3.95 13.44 5.52
CA SER A 52 3.46 14.75 5.95
C SER A 52 2.06 14.67 6.57
N VAL A 53 1.15 13.94 5.93
CA VAL A 53 -0.22 13.70 6.45
C VAL A 53 -0.16 12.91 7.77
N ALA A 54 0.70 11.89 7.85
CA ALA A 54 0.89 11.12 9.08
C ALA A 54 1.40 11.99 10.25
N ILE A 55 2.32 12.93 9.99
CA ILE A 55 2.81 13.87 11.00
C ILE A 55 1.72 14.87 11.39
N ALA A 56 0.94 15.36 10.45
CA ALA A 56 -0.18 16.27 10.73
C ALA A 56 -1.24 15.62 11.65
N SER A 57 -1.44 14.31 11.54
CA SER A 57 -2.36 13.55 12.38
C SER A 57 -1.75 13.07 13.71
N PHE A 58 -0.46 13.33 13.98
CA PHE A 58 0.33 12.68 15.02
C PHE A 58 -0.31 12.69 16.41
N ASN A 59 -1.00 13.77 16.78
CA ASN A 59 -1.67 13.95 18.07
C ASN A 59 -3.17 13.58 18.04
N ARG A 60 -3.68 13.08 16.94
CA ARG A 60 -5.07 12.64 16.83
C ARG A 60 -5.27 11.33 17.57
N LYS A 61 -6.41 11.18 18.23
CA LYS A 61 -6.69 10.02 19.11
C LYS A 61 -6.47 8.66 18.44
N PRO A 62 -6.97 8.39 17.21
CA PRO A 62 -6.70 7.13 16.55
C PRO A 62 -5.21 6.88 16.28
N ALA A 63 -4.48 7.91 15.83
CA ALA A 63 -3.04 7.81 15.57
C ALA A 63 -2.24 7.55 16.86
N VAL A 64 -2.60 8.21 17.96
CA VAL A 64 -2.01 7.97 19.29
C VAL A 64 -2.24 6.53 19.72
N SER A 65 -3.50 6.05 19.68
CA SER A 65 -3.87 4.71 20.11
C SER A 65 -3.17 3.62 19.28
N ALA A 66 -3.12 3.78 17.95
CA ALA A 66 -2.43 2.84 17.08
C ALA A 66 -0.91 2.81 17.35
N ARG A 67 -0.30 3.97 17.62
CA ARG A 67 1.12 4.09 17.96
C ARG A 67 1.44 3.43 19.29
N GLU A 68 0.63 3.63 20.32
CA GLU A 68 0.80 2.98 21.62
C GLU A 68 0.72 1.46 21.50
N MET A 69 -0.23 0.95 20.73
CA MET A 69 -0.33 -0.48 20.42
C MET A 69 0.94 -0.98 19.72
N ALA A 70 1.43 -0.26 18.72
CA ALA A 70 2.64 -0.65 17.99
C ALA A 70 3.88 -0.68 18.90
N LEU A 71 4.01 0.27 19.82
CA LEU A 71 5.13 0.33 20.78
C LEU A 71 5.17 -0.85 21.76
N ALA A 72 4.05 -1.53 21.98
CA ALA A 72 3.98 -2.78 22.76
C ALA A 72 4.63 -3.98 22.06
N HIS A 73 5.01 -3.83 20.78
CA HIS A 73 5.58 -4.90 19.95
C HIS A 73 6.99 -4.55 19.42
N PRO A 74 7.98 -4.33 20.31
CA PRO A 74 9.32 -3.93 19.90
C PRO A 74 10.03 -5.05 19.15
N ARG A 75 10.87 -4.68 18.16
CA ARG A 75 11.67 -5.63 17.40
C ARG A 75 13.03 -5.03 17.05
N ARG A 76 14.11 -5.70 17.41
CA ARG A 76 15.45 -5.40 16.88
C ARG A 76 15.44 -5.58 15.36
N ASN A 77 15.99 -4.62 14.61
CA ASN A 77 15.97 -4.60 13.15
C ASN A 77 14.52 -4.60 12.56
N GLY A 78 13.58 -4.03 13.29
CA GLY A 78 12.20 -3.82 12.83
C GLY A 78 12.05 -2.53 12.04
N SER A 79 10.83 -2.01 12.05
CA SER A 79 10.40 -0.85 11.27
C SER A 79 10.12 0.36 12.16
N THR A 80 10.21 1.56 11.59
CA THR A 80 9.97 2.83 12.29
C THR A 80 8.51 3.24 12.25
N ILE A 81 8.12 4.05 13.24
CA ILE A 81 6.84 4.75 13.26
C ILE A 81 7.11 6.21 12.92
N PHE A 82 6.32 6.81 12.03
CA PHE A 82 6.41 8.22 11.65
C PHE A 82 6.33 9.13 12.88
N GLY A 83 7.21 10.12 12.94
CA GLY A 83 7.26 11.08 14.04
C GLY A 83 7.98 10.59 15.30
N LEU A 84 8.40 9.34 15.40
CA LEU A 84 9.21 8.83 16.49
C LEU A 84 10.69 8.79 16.17
N ASN A 85 11.52 8.69 17.21
CA ASN A 85 12.95 8.49 17.06
C ASN A 85 13.24 7.22 16.25
N SER A 86 14.09 7.32 15.24
CA SER A 86 14.43 6.22 14.32
C SER A 86 15.11 5.01 15.01
N LYS A 87 15.56 5.15 16.24
CA LYS A 87 16.08 4.03 17.05
C LYS A 87 14.98 3.15 17.63
N ILE A 88 13.74 3.68 17.74
CA ILE A 88 12.58 2.91 18.17
C ILE A 88 12.13 2.06 16.99
N LYS A 89 12.16 0.75 17.16
CA LYS A 89 11.81 -0.23 16.13
C LYS A 89 10.77 -1.20 16.65
N VAL A 90 9.76 -1.45 15.83
CA VAL A 90 8.67 -2.39 16.10
C VAL A 90 8.55 -3.41 14.97
N HIS A 91 7.78 -4.47 15.16
CA HIS A 91 7.47 -5.40 14.09
C HIS A 91 6.80 -4.68 12.92
N CYS A 92 7.07 -5.10 11.67
CA CYS A 92 6.62 -4.40 10.47
C CYS A 92 5.09 -4.31 10.37
N GLU A 93 4.36 -5.32 10.79
CA GLU A 93 2.89 -5.32 10.81
C GLU A 93 2.33 -4.22 11.73
N TRP A 94 2.98 -4.00 12.87
CA TRP A 94 2.57 -2.96 13.81
C TRP A 94 3.02 -1.56 13.38
N ALA A 95 4.19 -1.45 12.73
CA ALA A 95 4.58 -0.21 12.08
C ALA A 95 3.63 0.16 10.94
N ALA A 96 3.25 -0.83 10.11
CA ALA A 96 2.26 -0.63 9.04
C ALA A 96 0.92 -0.17 9.59
N TRP A 97 0.44 -0.80 10.68
CA TRP A 97 -0.79 -0.42 11.37
C TRP A 97 -0.75 1.03 11.88
N ALA A 98 0.29 1.38 12.65
CA ALA A 98 0.40 2.70 13.25
C ALA A 98 0.55 3.81 12.19
N ASN A 99 1.42 3.59 11.20
CA ASN A 99 1.66 4.54 10.12
C ASN A 99 0.44 4.66 9.20
N GLY A 100 -0.20 3.54 8.85
CA GLY A 100 -1.40 3.52 8.03
C GLY A 100 -2.57 4.25 8.70
N THR A 101 -2.80 4.03 10.01
CA THR A 101 -3.81 4.77 10.77
C THR A 101 -3.53 6.28 10.75
N ALA A 102 -2.26 6.68 10.94
CA ALA A 102 -1.89 8.09 10.93
C ALA A 102 -2.07 8.73 9.54
N VAL A 103 -1.76 8.04 8.47
CA VAL A 103 -1.97 8.50 7.09
C VAL A 103 -3.47 8.67 6.80
N ARG A 104 -4.30 7.71 7.22
CA ARG A 104 -5.75 7.74 6.96
C ARG A 104 -6.53 8.74 7.79
N GLU A 105 -6.05 9.11 8.96
CA GLU A 105 -6.82 9.87 9.96
C GLU A 105 -7.40 11.18 9.44
N LEU A 106 -6.68 11.90 8.59
CA LEU A 106 -7.13 13.19 8.06
C LEU A 106 -7.78 13.09 6.68
N ASP A 107 -7.69 11.92 6.03
CA ASP A 107 -8.18 11.70 4.66
C ASP A 107 -7.61 12.72 3.64
N PHE A 108 -6.37 13.16 3.84
CA PHE A 108 -5.68 14.16 3.01
C PHE A 108 -4.63 13.58 2.07
N HIS A 109 -4.36 12.28 2.17
CA HIS A 109 -3.45 11.61 1.25
C HIS A 109 -4.11 11.39 -0.13
N ASP A 110 -3.32 10.92 -1.08
CA ASP A 110 -3.74 10.84 -2.48
C ASP A 110 -5.05 10.08 -2.71
N THR A 111 -5.78 10.51 -3.72
CA THR A 111 -7.01 9.86 -4.17
C THR A 111 -6.92 9.59 -5.66
N PHE A 112 -7.28 8.39 -6.07
CA PHE A 112 -7.47 8.01 -7.47
C PHE A 112 -8.95 7.80 -7.77
N LEU A 113 -9.44 8.47 -8.80
CA LEU A 113 -10.84 8.43 -9.24
C LEU A 113 -10.96 7.74 -10.61
N ALA A 114 -11.80 6.73 -10.70
CA ALA A 114 -12.13 6.03 -11.94
C ALA A 114 -13.60 5.59 -11.94
N ALA A 115 -13.90 4.34 -12.32
CA ALA A 115 -15.24 3.76 -12.12
C ALA A 115 -15.61 3.66 -10.64
N ASP A 116 -14.63 3.55 -9.79
CA ASP A 116 -14.68 3.67 -8.34
C ASP A 116 -13.55 4.59 -7.86
N TYR A 117 -13.39 4.78 -6.56
CA TYR A 117 -12.31 5.56 -5.99
C TYR A 117 -11.44 4.69 -5.08
N SER A 118 -10.19 5.10 -4.89
CA SER A 118 -9.29 4.47 -3.93
C SER A 118 -8.20 5.44 -3.48
N HIS A 119 -7.47 5.04 -2.46
CA HIS A 119 -6.33 5.76 -1.93
C HIS A 119 -5.06 4.90 -2.09
N PRO A 120 -4.37 4.97 -3.22
CA PRO A 120 -3.18 4.15 -3.46
C PRO A 120 -2.06 4.40 -2.47
N GLY A 121 -2.00 5.59 -1.86
CA GLY A 121 -1.09 5.93 -0.77
C GLY A 121 -1.20 5.04 0.47
N ASP A 122 -2.32 4.35 0.66
CA ASP A 122 -2.50 3.36 1.73
C ASP A 122 -1.51 2.18 1.62
N ASN A 123 -0.94 1.95 0.43
CA ASN A 123 0.08 0.91 0.22
C ASN A 123 1.46 1.32 0.76
N ILE A 124 1.73 2.61 0.95
CA ILE A 124 3.07 3.09 1.33
C ILE A 124 3.47 2.62 2.73
N PRO A 125 2.66 2.79 3.79
CA PRO A 125 3.04 2.36 5.12
C PRO A 125 3.41 0.88 5.24
N PRO A 126 2.63 -0.09 4.74
CA PRO A 126 2.99 -1.50 4.83
C PRO A 126 4.22 -1.86 3.99
N ILE A 127 4.37 -1.30 2.79
CA ILE A 127 5.53 -1.57 1.93
C ILE A 127 6.81 -1.01 2.57
N LEU A 128 6.76 0.22 3.10
CA LEU A 128 7.88 0.83 3.82
C LEU A 128 8.27 0.01 5.05
N ALA A 129 7.29 -0.43 5.83
CA ALA A 129 7.55 -1.22 7.03
C ALA A 129 8.24 -2.56 6.69
N VAL A 130 7.77 -3.27 5.67
CA VAL A 130 8.39 -4.51 5.22
C VAL A 130 9.79 -4.26 4.66
N ALA A 131 9.97 -3.22 3.84
CA ALA A 131 11.27 -2.86 3.27
C ALA A 131 12.30 -2.58 4.36
N GLN A 132 11.92 -1.82 5.40
CA GLN A 132 12.81 -1.53 6.54
C GLN A 132 13.20 -2.80 7.31
N GLN A 133 12.22 -3.66 7.64
CA GLN A 133 12.48 -4.88 8.41
C GLN A 133 13.33 -5.89 7.63
N LYS A 134 13.21 -5.90 6.30
CA LYS A 134 13.99 -6.76 5.40
C LYS A 134 15.36 -6.17 5.04
N GLY A 135 15.61 -4.90 5.35
CA GLY A 135 16.84 -4.23 4.96
C GLY A 135 16.95 -3.99 3.45
N CYS A 136 15.81 -3.77 2.79
CA CYS A 136 15.76 -3.45 1.36
C CYS A 136 16.39 -2.08 1.09
N ASN A 137 16.93 -1.90 -0.11
CA ASN A 137 17.44 -0.60 -0.55
C ASN A 137 16.32 0.32 -1.06
N GLY A 138 16.66 1.60 -1.32
CA GLY A 138 15.68 2.59 -1.76
C GLY A 138 15.00 2.26 -3.10
N MET A 139 15.72 1.62 -4.04
CA MET A 139 15.16 1.23 -5.32
C MET A 139 14.15 0.06 -5.16
N ASP A 140 14.41 -0.87 -4.25
CA ASP A 140 13.45 -1.93 -3.93
C ASP A 140 12.17 -1.36 -3.33
N LEU A 141 12.30 -0.35 -2.44
CA LEU A 141 11.15 0.36 -1.88
C LEU A 141 10.34 1.07 -2.97
N ILE A 142 11.01 1.82 -3.87
CA ILE A 142 10.35 2.52 -4.99
C ILE A 142 9.60 1.52 -5.88
N LYS A 143 10.23 0.42 -6.25
CA LYS A 143 9.58 -0.64 -7.05
C LYS A 143 8.38 -1.25 -6.34
N GLY A 144 8.50 -1.53 -5.05
CA GLY A 144 7.39 -2.05 -4.25
C GLY A 144 6.19 -1.12 -4.24
N ILE A 145 6.42 0.18 -4.00
CA ILE A 145 5.36 1.20 -3.99
C ILE A 145 4.73 1.33 -5.39
N LEU A 146 5.55 1.44 -6.44
CA LEU A 146 5.07 1.54 -7.82
C LEU A 146 4.20 0.33 -8.19
N THR A 147 4.63 -0.88 -7.83
CA THR A 147 3.84 -2.10 -8.06
C THR A 147 2.51 -2.06 -7.31
N GLY A 148 2.50 -1.62 -6.05
CA GLY A 148 1.27 -1.46 -5.26
C GLY A 148 0.28 -0.49 -5.93
N TYR A 149 0.77 0.66 -6.40
CA TYR A 149 -0.03 1.63 -7.14
C TYR A 149 -0.55 1.05 -8.44
N GLU A 150 0.30 0.42 -9.23
CA GLU A 150 -0.09 -0.14 -10.53
C GLU A 150 -1.20 -1.20 -10.38
N VAL A 151 -1.05 -2.11 -9.43
CA VAL A 151 -2.06 -3.15 -9.16
C VAL A 151 -3.37 -2.51 -8.69
N GLN A 152 -3.34 -1.65 -7.68
CA GLN A 152 -4.54 -1.05 -7.11
C GLN A 152 -5.27 -0.16 -8.11
N VAL A 153 -4.56 0.74 -8.80
CA VAL A 153 -5.14 1.66 -9.79
C VAL A 153 -5.81 0.89 -10.93
N ASN A 154 -5.17 -0.17 -11.43
CA ASN A 154 -5.76 -0.97 -12.50
C ASN A 154 -6.97 -1.81 -12.03
N LEU A 155 -6.97 -2.31 -10.80
CA LEU A 155 -8.14 -2.96 -10.22
C LEU A 155 -9.32 -1.98 -10.12
N VAL A 156 -9.10 -0.78 -9.61
CA VAL A 156 -10.13 0.27 -9.47
C VAL A 156 -10.67 0.73 -10.83
N LYS A 157 -9.83 0.77 -11.87
CA LYS A 157 -10.29 1.03 -13.24
C LYS A 157 -11.22 -0.05 -13.78
N GLY A 158 -10.97 -1.30 -13.41
CA GLY A 158 -11.66 -2.47 -13.95
C GLY A 158 -12.83 -2.98 -13.12
N LEU A 159 -12.88 -2.63 -11.83
CA LEU A 159 -13.85 -3.15 -10.88
C LEU A 159 -14.53 -2.00 -10.13
N CYS A 160 -15.84 -1.87 -10.27
CA CYS A 160 -16.65 -0.96 -9.46
C CYS A 160 -17.05 -1.68 -8.17
N SER A 161 -16.23 -1.56 -7.11
CA SER A 161 -16.41 -2.31 -5.86
C SER A 161 -17.54 -1.75 -4.99
N VAL A 162 -17.78 -0.45 -5.03
CA VAL A 162 -18.84 0.20 -4.22
C VAL A 162 -20.24 -0.31 -4.58
N SER A 163 -20.49 -0.57 -5.85
CA SER A 163 -21.78 -1.12 -6.30
C SER A 163 -22.04 -2.54 -5.81
N TYR A 164 -21.00 -3.30 -5.46
CA TYR A 164 -21.13 -4.68 -4.98
C TYR A 164 -21.23 -4.79 -3.46
N THR A 165 -20.65 -3.87 -2.70
CA THR A 165 -20.69 -3.92 -1.23
C THR A 165 -22.07 -3.59 -0.66
N HIS A 166 -22.92 -2.86 -1.39
CA HIS A 166 -24.30 -2.60 -0.99
C HIS A 166 -25.29 -3.70 -1.37
N LEU A 167 -24.88 -4.68 -2.18
CA LEU A 167 -25.74 -5.75 -2.68
C LEU A 167 -25.55 -7.10 -1.97
N THR A 168 -24.59 -7.25 -1.10
CA THR A 168 -24.15 -8.56 -0.58
C THR A 168 -24.19 -8.73 0.93
N LEU A 169 -24.77 -7.79 1.67
CA LEU A 169 -25.04 -8.01 3.09
C LEU A 169 -26.53 -8.35 3.26
N PRO A 170 -26.86 -9.59 3.67
CA PRO A 170 -28.23 -9.96 4.04
C PRO A 170 -28.68 -9.23 5.31
#